data_1f73444637d66075f5cdb6ef8a644c84
#
_entry.id   1f73444637d66075f5cdb6ef8a644c84
#
_cell.length_a   1.000
_cell.length_b   1.000
_cell.length_c   1.000
_cell.angle_alpha   90.00
_cell.angle_beta   90.00
_cell.angle_gamma   90.00
#
_symmetry.space_group_name_H-M   'P 1'
#
loop_
_entity.id
_entity.type
_entity.pdbx_description
1 polymer ?
#
loop_
_entity_poly.entity_id
_entity_poly.type
_entity_poly.pdbx_seq_one_letter_code
_entity_poly.pdbx_strand_id
1 'polypeptide(L)'
;MENFLLQRELTISCSRTERGKHMQLGIRLHDIKKAPLEERLAIAKEQGFLCGHLALSKVITEYPVDDGALTPGYAMYLKKIFAKNDLDIAVLGCYLNLANPDEGQLAKITHRYLAHIRFASLLGVGVVGTETGAVNEAYKFEEKNHSDEALDIFIQNVKPVISYAEKMGVIFAIEPVWKHIVCNPKRARKVLDEIASPNLQIIFDPVNLLDISN
;
A
#
# COMPACT_ATOMS: atom_id res chain seq x y z
N MET A 1 22.23 0.48 44.35
CA MET A 1 22.40 1.07 43.00
C MET A 1 21.22 0.60 42.15
N GLU A 2 20.13 1.34 42.21
CA GLU A 2 18.87 1.02 41.56
C GLU A 2 18.81 1.75 40.22
N ASN A 3 18.63 0.95 39.16
CA ASN A 3 18.42 1.47 37.81
C ASN A 3 16.98 1.98 37.69
N PHE A 4 16.80 3.28 37.67
CA PHE A 4 15.56 3.95 37.27
C PHE A 4 15.43 3.90 35.77
N LEU A 5 14.69 2.92 35.26
CA LEU A 5 14.13 2.96 33.90
C LEU A 5 12.87 3.82 33.91
N LEU A 6 13.00 5.05 33.45
CA LEU A 6 11.87 5.93 33.15
C LEU A 6 11.13 5.39 31.92
N GLN A 7 10.10 4.57 32.11
CA GLN A 7 9.06 4.38 31.15
C GLN A 7 8.23 5.68 31.05
N ARG A 8 8.48 6.49 30.06
CA ARG A 8 7.55 7.54 29.67
C ARG A 8 6.40 6.88 28.90
N GLU A 9 5.28 6.69 29.56
CA GLU A 9 4.02 6.43 28.90
C GLU A 9 3.65 7.66 28.05
N LEU A 10 3.81 7.56 26.76
CA LEU A 10 3.26 8.51 25.80
C LEU A 10 1.74 8.23 25.69
N THR A 11 0.96 8.81 26.58
CA THR A 11 -0.49 8.80 26.45
C THR A 11 -0.89 9.80 25.38
N ILE A 12 -1.04 9.35 24.14
CA ILE A 12 -1.61 10.15 23.05
C ILE A 12 -3.13 10.10 23.18
N SER A 13 -3.69 11.06 23.91
CA SER A 13 -5.14 11.29 23.97
C SER A 13 -5.56 12.11 22.75
N CYS A 14 -6.07 11.44 21.71
CA CYS A 14 -6.68 12.11 20.58
C CYS A 14 -8.21 11.98 20.65
N SER A 15 -8.92 13.07 20.93
CA SER A 15 -10.37 13.07 20.93
C SER A 15 -10.92 13.00 19.49
N ARG A 16 -12.06 12.33 19.31
CA ARG A 16 -12.71 12.10 18.00
C ARG A 16 -13.06 13.39 17.23
N THR A 17 -13.18 14.51 17.94
CA THR A 17 -13.50 15.85 17.39
C THR A 17 -12.30 16.56 16.73
N GLU A 18 -11.07 16.08 16.93
CA GLU A 18 -9.86 16.70 16.42
C GLU A 18 -9.21 15.95 15.25
N ARG A 19 -9.80 14.84 14.77
CA ARG A 19 -9.25 13.98 13.70
C ARG A 19 -8.89 14.71 12.40
N GLY A 20 -9.44 15.87 12.14
CA GLY A 20 -9.13 16.65 10.92
C GLY A 20 -7.94 17.60 11.04
N LYS A 21 -7.32 17.74 12.22
CA LYS A 21 -6.27 18.74 12.50
C LYS A 21 -4.88 18.15 12.75
N HIS A 22 -4.76 16.86 12.97
CA HIS A 22 -3.51 16.20 13.32
C HIS A 22 -3.21 15.01 12.41
N MET A 23 -1.94 14.75 12.20
CA MET A 23 -1.46 13.56 11.50
C MET A 23 -1.89 12.31 12.28
N GLN A 24 -2.51 11.35 11.58
CA GLN A 24 -2.92 10.08 12.19
C GLN A 24 -1.73 9.11 12.22
N LEU A 25 -1.54 8.44 13.35
CA LEU A 25 -0.58 7.36 13.47
C LEU A 25 -1.24 6.05 13.02
N GLY A 26 -0.62 5.38 12.05
CA GLY A 26 -1.09 4.11 11.52
C GLY A 26 -0.05 3.00 11.64
N ILE A 27 -0.50 1.78 11.37
CA ILE A 27 0.35 0.59 11.37
C ILE A 27 0.12 -0.27 10.12
N ARG A 28 1.16 -0.92 9.62
CA ARG A 28 1.01 -1.99 8.64
C ARG A 28 0.48 -3.23 9.36
N LEU A 29 -0.75 -3.63 9.07
CA LEU A 29 -1.43 -4.72 9.80
C LEU A 29 -0.71 -6.07 9.70
N HIS A 30 0.15 -6.25 8.70
CA HIS A 30 0.97 -7.47 8.56
C HIS A 30 2.22 -7.47 9.45
N ASP A 31 2.56 -6.35 10.09
CA ASP A 31 3.63 -6.28 11.10
C ASP A 31 3.13 -6.60 12.52
N ILE A 32 1.82 -6.64 12.71
CA ILE A 32 1.22 -7.13 13.95
C ILE A 32 1.39 -8.65 14.03
N LYS A 33 1.51 -9.18 15.25
CA LYS A 33 1.54 -10.62 15.54
C LYS A 33 0.52 -11.38 14.66
N LYS A 34 0.93 -12.52 14.11
CA LYS A 34 0.04 -13.38 13.32
C LYS A 34 -1.19 -13.79 14.13
N ALA A 35 -2.34 -13.38 13.65
CA ALA A 35 -3.65 -13.64 14.24
C ALA A 35 -4.72 -13.42 13.15
N PRO A 36 -5.96 -13.86 13.34
CA PRO A 36 -7.09 -13.48 12.51
C PRO A 36 -7.25 -11.96 12.42
N LEU A 37 -7.83 -11.47 11.31
CA LEU A 37 -7.92 -10.03 11.06
C LEU A 37 -8.56 -9.27 12.23
N GLU A 38 -9.69 -9.74 12.77
CA GLU A 38 -10.39 -9.03 13.87
C GLU A 38 -9.51 -8.91 15.13
N GLU A 39 -8.70 -9.93 15.45
CA GLU A 39 -7.76 -9.86 16.57
C GLU A 39 -6.64 -8.86 16.30
N ARG A 40 -6.10 -8.81 15.06
CA ARG A 40 -5.10 -7.79 14.69
C ARG A 40 -5.64 -6.37 14.82
N LEU A 41 -6.91 -6.15 14.44
CA LEU A 41 -7.54 -4.84 14.60
C LEU A 41 -7.70 -4.46 16.08
N ALA A 42 -8.07 -5.41 16.93
CA ALA A 42 -8.13 -5.19 18.38
C ALA A 42 -6.76 -4.79 18.96
N ILE A 43 -5.69 -5.53 18.57
CA ILE A 43 -4.31 -5.21 18.98
C ILE A 43 -3.90 -3.80 18.49
N ALA A 44 -4.18 -3.46 17.23
CA ALA A 44 -3.87 -2.12 16.70
C ALA A 44 -4.57 -1.00 17.49
N LYS A 45 -5.84 -1.22 17.84
CA LYS A 45 -6.61 -0.29 18.68
C LYS A 45 -6.01 -0.14 20.07
N GLU A 46 -5.68 -1.26 20.74
CA GLU A 46 -5.04 -1.25 22.07
C GLU A 46 -3.70 -0.52 22.09
N GLN A 47 -2.95 -0.61 20.97
CA GLN A 47 -1.69 0.11 20.79
C GLN A 47 -1.87 1.60 20.44
N GLY A 48 -3.11 2.08 20.29
CA GLY A 48 -3.44 3.48 20.05
C GLY A 48 -3.32 3.93 18.58
N PHE A 49 -3.22 3.00 17.64
CA PHE A 49 -3.26 3.33 16.21
C PHE A 49 -4.66 3.77 15.78
N LEU A 50 -4.73 4.70 14.84
CA LEU A 50 -5.97 5.26 14.30
C LEU A 50 -6.29 4.77 12.90
N CYS A 51 -5.31 4.23 12.18
CA CYS A 51 -5.50 3.68 10.85
C CYS A 51 -4.55 2.51 10.57
N GLY A 52 -4.89 1.73 9.56
CA GLY A 52 -4.10 0.58 9.13
C GLY A 52 -3.79 0.58 7.64
N HIS A 53 -2.62 0.08 7.29
CA HIS A 53 -2.29 -0.35 5.94
C HIS A 53 -2.73 -1.82 5.80
N LEU A 54 -3.69 -2.08 4.92
CA LEU A 54 -4.27 -3.40 4.69
C LEU A 54 -3.75 -4.01 3.38
N ALA A 55 -2.79 -4.92 3.46
CA ALA A 55 -2.42 -5.80 2.36
C ALA A 55 -3.17 -7.13 2.51
N LEU A 56 -4.26 -7.32 1.76
CA LEU A 56 -5.21 -8.43 1.96
C LEU A 56 -4.52 -9.79 2.07
N SER A 57 -3.70 -10.15 1.09
CA SER A 57 -3.01 -11.45 1.05
C SER A 57 -1.93 -11.65 2.13
N LYS A 58 -1.43 -10.57 2.73
CA LYS A 58 -0.44 -10.62 3.82
C LYS A 58 -1.09 -10.68 5.20
N VAL A 59 -2.32 -10.20 5.32
CA VAL A 59 -3.03 -10.05 6.60
C VAL A 59 -4.06 -11.13 6.79
N ILE A 60 -4.83 -11.47 5.76
CA ILE A 60 -5.96 -12.38 5.82
C ILE A 60 -5.51 -13.75 5.35
N THR A 61 -5.55 -14.70 6.27
CA THR A 61 -5.14 -16.10 6.05
C THR A 61 -6.28 -17.08 6.27
N GLU A 62 -7.42 -16.60 6.78
CA GLU A 62 -8.56 -17.42 7.17
C GLU A 62 -9.40 -17.89 5.98
N TYR A 63 -9.30 -17.15 4.86
CA TYR A 63 -10.05 -17.43 3.62
C TYR A 63 -9.36 -16.83 2.40
N PRO A 64 -9.68 -17.31 1.18
CA PRO A 64 -9.13 -16.73 -0.05
C PRO A 64 -9.51 -15.27 -0.24
N VAL A 65 -8.57 -14.47 -0.76
CA VAL A 65 -8.74 -13.05 -1.10
C VAL A 65 -8.38 -12.80 -2.57
N ASP A 66 -8.76 -13.72 -3.45
CA ASP A 66 -8.64 -13.59 -4.90
C ASP A 66 -9.59 -12.52 -5.47
N ASP A 67 -9.58 -12.33 -6.78
CA ASP A 67 -10.39 -11.31 -7.44
C ASP A 67 -11.90 -11.54 -7.27
N GLY A 68 -12.33 -12.81 -7.18
CA GLY A 68 -13.71 -13.19 -6.95
C GLY A 68 -14.22 -12.86 -5.55
N ALA A 69 -13.31 -12.82 -4.57
CA ALA A 69 -13.63 -12.45 -3.19
C ALA A 69 -13.84 -10.93 -3.00
N LEU A 70 -13.33 -10.08 -3.91
CA LEU A 70 -13.40 -8.61 -3.79
C LEU A 70 -14.81 -8.07 -4.16
N THR A 71 -15.80 -8.50 -3.42
CA THR A 71 -17.23 -8.20 -3.61
C THR A 71 -17.71 -7.01 -2.79
N PRO A 72 -18.85 -6.38 -3.16
CA PRO A 72 -19.47 -5.36 -2.32
C PRO A 72 -19.80 -5.83 -0.90
N GLY A 73 -20.25 -7.09 -0.76
CA GLY A 73 -20.57 -7.67 0.55
C GLY A 73 -19.33 -7.80 1.43
N TYR A 74 -18.21 -8.21 0.84
CA TYR A 74 -16.94 -8.28 1.56
C TYR A 74 -16.42 -6.89 1.95
N ALA A 75 -16.57 -5.88 1.09
CA ALA A 75 -16.26 -4.49 1.45
C ALA A 75 -17.10 -4.00 2.64
N MET A 76 -18.39 -4.31 2.68
CA MET A 76 -19.26 -3.99 3.81
C MET A 76 -18.83 -4.68 5.10
N TYR A 77 -18.43 -5.94 5.04
CA TYR A 77 -17.91 -6.67 6.19
C TYR A 77 -16.64 -6.00 6.73
N LEU A 78 -15.65 -5.74 5.88
CA LEU A 78 -14.43 -5.07 6.30
C LEU A 78 -14.70 -3.69 6.91
N LYS A 79 -15.57 -2.87 6.30
CA LYS A 79 -15.98 -1.58 6.89
C LYS A 79 -16.48 -1.73 8.32
N LYS A 80 -17.33 -2.72 8.58
CA LYS A 80 -17.92 -2.96 9.91
C LYS A 80 -16.86 -3.33 10.94
N ILE A 81 -15.94 -4.25 10.62
CA ILE A 81 -14.94 -4.70 11.58
C ILE A 81 -13.88 -3.62 11.86
N PHE A 82 -13.51 -2.82 10.87
CA PHE A 82 -12.63 -1.67 11.08
C PHE A 82 -13.31 -0.60 11.95
N ALA A 83 -14.57 -0.24 11.63
CA ALA A 83 -15.34 0.73 12.42
C ALA A 83 -15.57 0.28 13.86
N LYS A 84 -15.80 -1.02 14.12
CA LYS A 84 -15.91 -1.58 15.47
C LYS A 84 -14.65 -1.35 16.32
N ASN A 85 -13.49 -1.25 15.65
CA ASN A 85 -12.21 -1.00 16.30
C ASN A 85 -11.77 0.47 16.21
N ASP A 86 -12.61 1.38 15.75
CA ASP A 86 -12.30 2.82 15.53
C ASP A 86 -11.06 3.05 14.64
N LEU A 87 -10.78 2.12 13.73
CA LEU A 87 -9.68 2.17 12.79
C LEU A 87 -10.15 2.54 11.39
N ASP A 88 -9.41 3.43 10.72
CA ASP A 88 -9.57 3.70 9.30
C ASP A 88 -8.61 2.81 8.47
N ILE A 89 -8.92 2.58 7.20
CA ILE A 89 -7.98 1.97 6.26
C ILE A 89 -7.31 3.10 5.48
N ALA A 90 -6.03 3.37 5.77
CA ALA A 90 -5.29 4.42 5.12
C ALA A 90 -4.84 4.03 3.71
N VAL A 91 -4.41 2.79 3.53
CA VAL A 91 -3.92 2.24 2.24
C VAL A 91 -4.39 0.80 2.09
N LEU A 92 -4.92 0.48 0.92
CA LEU A 92 -5.11 -0.90 0.47
C LEU A 92 -3.89 -1.33 -0.35
N GLY A 93 -3.06 -2.20 0.20
CA GLY A 93 -1.80 -2.63 -0.42
C GLY A 93 -2.00 -3.75 -1.45
N CYS A 94 -1.43 -3.57 -2.64
CA CYS A 94 -1.37 -4.57 -3.69
C CYS A 94 0.04 -4.56 -4.30
N TYR A 95 0.87 -5.54 -3.99
CA TYR A 95 2.30 -5.57 -4.31
C TYR A 95 2.61 -6.62 -5.38
N LEU A 96 2.45 -6.23 -6.65
CA LEU A 96 2.66 -7.10 -7.81
C LEU A 96 3.56 -6.40 -8.84
N ASN A 97 4.24 -7.18 -9.67
CA ASN A 97 5.25 -6.69 -10.60
C ASN A 97 4.63 -6.12 -11.89
N LEU A 98 4.38 -4.82 -11.96
CA LEU A 98 3.88 -4.14 -13.17
C LEU A 98 4.91 -4.05 -14.31
N ALA A 99 6.15 -4.48 -14.10
CA ALA A 99 7.15 -4.60 -15.16
C ALA A 99 7.51 -6.06 -15.46
N ASN A 100 6.61 -7.00 -15.15
CA ASN A 100 6.81 -8.41 -15.44
C ASN A 100 7.00 -8.62 -16.96
N PRO A 101 8.07 -9.29 -17.41
CA PRO A 101 8.34 -9.50 -18.83
C PRO A 101 7.41 -10.53 -19.49
N ASP A 102 6.75 -11.40 -18.73
CA ASP A 102 5.75 -12.32 -19.25
C ASP A 102 4.41 -11.57 -19.44
N GLU A 103 3.98 -11.41 -20.69
CA GLU A 103 2.75 -10.69 -21.03
C GLU A 103 1.50 -11.31 -20.41
N GLY A 104 1.45 -12.65 -20.32
CA GLY A 104 0.32 -13.36 -19.72
C GLY A 104 0.22 -13.12 -18.22
N GLN A 105 1.34 -13.07 -17.51
CA GLN A 105 1.39 -12.70 -16.10
C GLN A 105 1.09 -11.22 -15.91
N LEU A 106 1.64 -10.34 -16.74
CA LEU A 106 1.39 -8.91 -16.70
C LEU A 106 -0.11 -8.60 -16.86
N ALA A 107 -0.78 -9.29 -17.77
CA ALA A 107 -2.24 -9.14 -17.96
C ALA A 107 -3.02 -9.52 -16.67
N LYS A 108 -2.66 -10.63 -16.02
CA LYS A 108 -3.26 -11.05 -14.74
C LYS A 108 -2.98 -10.05 -13.63
N ILE A 109 -1.74 -9.55 -13.56
CA ILE A 109 -1.30 -8.53 -12.58
C ILE A 109 -2.11 -7.25 -12.78
N THR A 110 -2.24 -6.77 -14.00
CA THR A 110 -3.04 -5.60 -14.34
C THR A 110 -4.49 -5.80 -13.89
N HIS A 111 -5.12 -6.93 -14.25
CA HIS A 111 -6.47 -7.25 -13.82
C HIS A 111 -6.62 -7.22 -12.29
N ARG A 112 -5.66 -7.76 -11.57
CA ARG A 112 -5.64 -7.73 -10.10
C ARG A 112 -5.59 -6.31 -9.53
N TYR A 113 -4.81 -5.40 -10.14
CA TYR A 113 -4.81 -3.99 -9.76
C TYR A 113 -6.16 -3.32 -10.01
N LEU A 114 -6.79 -3.57 -11.17
CA LEU A 114 -8.12 -3.03 -11.45
C LEU A 114 -9.15 -3.53 -10.42
N ALA A 115 -9.08 -4.81 -10.05
CA ALA A 115 -9.95 -5.38 -9.01
C ALA A 115 -9.73 -4.72 -7.63
N HIS A 116 -8.46 -4.46 -7.25
CA HIS A 116 -8.14 -3.75 -6.00
C HIS A 116 -8.61 -2.29 -6.02
N ILE A 117 -8.44 -1.57 -7.12
CA ILE A 117 -8.91 -0.18 -7.26
C ILE A 117 -10.43 -0.12 -7.14
N ARG A 118 -11.16 -1.02 -7.84
CA ARG A 118 -12.61 -1.14 -7.69
C ARG A 118 -13.00 -1.45 -6.25
N PHE A 119 -12.30 -2.38 -5.62
CA PHE A 119 -12.57 -2.77 -4.24
C PHE A 119 -12.27 -1.65 -3.25
N ALA A 120 -11.20 -0.88 -3.44
CA ALA A 120 -10.89 0.30 -2.65
C ALA A 120 -12.03 1.33 -2.72
N SER A 121 -12.57 1.60 -3.91
CA SER A 121 -13.72 2.48 -4.08
C SER A 121 -14.96 1.96 -3.33
N LEU A 122 -15.29 0.67 -3.44
CA LEU A 122 -16.39 0.04 -2.68
C LEU A 122 -16.16 0.10 -1.17
N LEU A 123 -14.92 -0.10 -0.74
CA LEU A 123 -14.50 -0.08 0.66
C LEU A 123 -14.44 1.35 1.23
N GLY A 124 -14.44 2.38 0.38
CA GLY A 124 -14.29 3.78 0.77
C GLY A 124 -12.86 4.13 1.17
N VAL A 125 -11.89 3.37 0.67
CA VAL A 125 -10.45 3.61 0.84
C VAL A 125 -9.95 4.47 -0.31
N GLY A 126 -9.34 5.60 0.00
CA GLY A 126 -8.89 6.55 -1.01
C GLY A 126 -7.59 6.16 -1.73
N VAL A 127 -6.82 5.21 -1.22
CA VAL A 127 -5.47 4.91 -1.72
C VAL A 127 -5.26 3.41 -1.93
N VAL A 128 -4.83 3.03 -3.13
CA VAL A 128 -4.22 1.72 -3.43
C VAL A 128 -2.72 1.92 -3.54
N GLY A 129 -1.96 1.20 -2.70
CA GLY A 129 -0.50 1.31 -2.64
C GLY A 129 0.22 0.13 -3.27
N THR A 130 1.35 0.41 -3.93
CA THR A 130 2.23 -0.59 -4.55
C THR A 130 3.69 -0.15 -4.57
N GLU A 131 4.60 -1.11 -4.68
CA GLU A 131 5.98 -0.90 -5.13
C GLU A 131 6.07 -0.90 -6.66
N THR A 132 7.25 -0.64 -7.23
CA THR A 132 7.37 -0.35 -8.67
C THR A 132 7.93 -1.48 -9.53
N GLY A 133 8.15 -2.65 -8.94
CA GLY A 133 8.48 -3.84 -9.71
C GLY A 133 9.96 -4.01 -10.08
N ALA A 134 10.19 -5.05 -10.90
CA ALA A 134 11.49 -5.43 -11.45
C ALA A 134 11.29 -5.97 -12.87
N VAL A 135 12.33 -5.87 -13.72
CA VAL A 135 12.26 -6.32 -15.13
C VAL A 135 12.42 -7.83 -15.30
N ASN A 136 12.26 -8.60 -14.23
CA ASN A 136 12.29 -10.07 -14.23
C ASN A 136 11.05 -10.66 -13.54
N GLU A 137 10.73 -11.92 -13.89
CA GLU A 137 9.59 -12.63 -13.31
C GLU A 137 9.73 -12.90 -11.82
N ALA A 138 10.96 -13.05 -11.33
CA ALA A 138 11.23 -13.35 -9.93
C ALA A 138 11.00 -12.14 -8.97
N TYR A 139 10.71 -10.98 -9.52
CA TYR A 139 10.52 -9.73 -8.77
C TYR A 139 11.74 -9.41 -7.88
N LYS A 140 12.94 -9.64 -8.40
CA LYS A 140 14.19 -9.45 -7.67
C LYS A 140 15.00 -8.28 -8.22
N PHE A 141 15.87 -7.76 -7.36
CA PHE A 141 16.83 -6.77 -7.78
C PHE A 141 17.80 -7.33 -8.83
N GLU A 142 18.01 -6.55 -9.87
CA GLU A 142 19.13 -6.64 -10.82
C GLU A 142 19.45 -5.22 -11.31
N GLU A 143 20.68 -4.98 -11.75
CA GLU A 143 21.11 -3.63 -12.18
C GLU A 143 20.24 -3.04 -13.30
N LYS A 144 19.70 -3.91 -14.15
CA LYS A 144 18.75 -3.54 -15.21
C LYS A 144 17.48 -2.83 -14.70
N ASN A 145 17.09 -3.07 -13.44
CA ASN A 145 15.95 -2.35 -12.86
C ASN A 145 16.15 -0.83 -12.88
N HIS A 146 17.42 -0.38 -12.83
CA HIS A 146 17.75 1.04 -12.79
C HIS A 146 17.98 1.66 -14.19
N SER A 147 17.79 0.91 -15.27
CA SER A 147 17.87 1.45 -16.63
C SER A 147 16.69 2.37 -16.96
N ASP A 148 16.87 3.29 -17.91
CA ASP A 148 15.79 4.14 -18.39
C ASP A 148 14.74 3.32 -19.15
N GLU A 149 15.16 2.28 -19.86
CA GLU A 149 14.26 1.34 -20.53
C GLU A 149 13.31 0.64 -19.54
N ALA A 150 13.81 0.20 -18.38
CA ALA A 150 12.98 -0.35 -17.32
C ALA A 150 11.93 0.65 -16.82
N LEU A 151 12.32 1.92 -16.68
CA LEU A 151 11.41 2.98 -16.28
C LEU A 151 10.31 3.22 -17.32
N ASP A 152 10.67 3.24 -18.59
CA ASP A 152 9.72 3.44 -19.69
C ASP A 152 8.72 2.27 -19.78
N ILE A 153 9.17 1.03 -19.59
CA ILE A 153 8.31 -0.16 -19.49
C ILE A 153 7.32 0.00 -18.33
N PHE A 154 7.80 0.37 -17.15
CA PHE A 154 6.94 0.57 -15.98
C PHE A 154 5.90 1.67 -16.24
N ILE A 155 6.31 2.82 -16.80
CA ILE A 155 5.41 3.94 -17.12
C ILE A 155 4.32 3.49 -18.10
N GLN A 156 4.68 2.74 -19.14
CA GLN A 156 3.69 2.24 -20.11
C GLN A 156 2.67 1.29 -19.44
N ASN A 157 3.15 0.37 -18.62
CA ASN A 157 2.31 -0.66 -18.02
C ASN A 157 1.41 -0.11 -16.90
N VAL A 158 1.81 0.96 -16.22
CA VAL A 158 1.01 1.56 -15.16
C VAL A 158 -0.09 2.51 -15.68
N LYS A 159 0.06 3.08 -16.87
CA LYS A 159 -0.92 4.02 -17.46
C LYS A 159 -2.36 3.50 -17.46
N PRO A 160 -2.68 2.27 -17.92
CA PRO A 160 -4.05 1.75 -17.89
C PRO A 160 -4.58 1.58 -16.46
N VAL A 161 -3.71 1.29 -15.48
CA VAL A 161 -4.07 1.18 -14.06
C VAL A 161 -4.45 2.55 -13.52
N ILE A 162 -3.66 3.59 -13.82
CA ILE A 162 -3.95 4.97 -13.41
C ILE A 162 -5.24 5.47 -14.05
N SER A 163 -5.44 5.24 -15.36
CA SER A 163 -6.69 5.62 -16.03
C SER A 163 -7.93 4.98 -15.39
N TYR A 164 -7.79 3.75 -14.87
CA TYR A 164 -8.88 3.12 -14.13
C TYR A 164 -9.05 3.72 -12.73
N ALA A 165 -7.97 4.05 -12.04
CA ALA A 165 -8.01 4.72 -10.75
C ALA A 165 -8.73 6.09 -10.82
N GLU A 166 -8.47 6.86 -11.87
CA GLU A 166 -9.20 8.11 -12.17
C GLU A 166 -10.71 7.89 -12.25
N LYS A 167 -11.14 6.86 -13.00
CA LYS A 167 -12.57 6.53 -13.17
C LYS A 167 -13.23 6.10 -11.86
N MET A 168 -12.48 5.48 -10.97
CA MET A 168 -12.97 4.99 -9.67
C MET A 168 -12.84 6.02 -8.54
N GLY A 169 -12.20 7.16 -8.78
CA GLY A 169 -11.94 8.19 -7.77
C GLY A 169 -10.96 7.73 -6.69
N VAL A 170 -10.01 6.86 -7.05
CA VAL A 170 -9.01 6.29 -6.13
C VAL A 170 -7.63 6.80 -6.50
N ILE A 171 -6.81 7.11 -5.52
CA ILE A 171 -5.38 7.40 -5.70
C ILE A 171 -4.63 6.08 -5.85
N PHE A 172 -3.83 5.96 -6.89
CA PHE A 172 -2.84 4.90 -7.02
C PHE A 172 -1.49 5.45 -6.58
N ALA A 173 -0.96 4.95 -5.48
CA ALA A 173 0.28 5.48 -4.89
C ALA A 173 1.42 4.48 -5.05
N ILE A 174 2.49 4.91 -5.70
CA ILE A 174 3.71 4.11 -5.87
C ILE A 174 4.69 4.41 -4.75
N GLU A 175 5.32 3.37 -4.23
CA GLU A 175 6.37 3.44 -3.22
C GLU A 175 7.73 3.24 -3.89
N PRO A 176 8.56 4.28 -3.98
CA PRO A 176 9.92 4.16 -4.47
C PRO A 176 10.77 3.30 -3.51
N VAL A 177 11.42 2.28 -4.07
CA VAL A 177 12.30 1.36 -3.31
C VAL A 177 13.61 1.22 -4.06
N TRP A 178 14.74 1.35 -3.38
CA TRP A 178 16.05 1.29 -4.01
C TRP A 178 16.25 0.07 -4.93
N LYS A 179 15.74 -1.08 -4.55
CA LYS A 179 15.87 -2.33 -5.33
C LYS A 179 14.97 -2.39 -6.58
N HIS A 180 14.04 -1.48 -6.71
CA HIS A 180 13.00 -1.50 -7.76
C HIS A 180 13.30 -0.51 -8.88
N ILE A 181 12.42 -0.47 -9.86
CA ILE A 181 12.55 0.38 -11.05
C ILE A 181 12.54 1.87 -10.67
N VAL A 182 11.62 2.29 -9.82
CA VAL A 182 11.62 3.66 -9.28
C VAL A 182 12.42 3.66 -7.98
N CYS A 183 13.74 3.75 -8.13
CA CYS A 183 14.70 3.54 -7.04
C CYS A 183 15.10 4.82 -6.30
N ASN A 184 14.65 6.00 -6.74
CA ASN A 184 15.02 7.28 -6.14
C ASN A 184 14.01 8.40 -6.47
N PRO A 185 14.08 9.55 -5.78
CA PRO A 185 13.14 10.66 -5.98
C PRO A 185 13.12 11.23 -7.40
N LYS A 186 14.28 11.25 -8.09
CA LYS A 186 14.36 11.76 -9.46
C LYS A 186 13.54 10.91 -10.44
N ARG A 187 13.64 9.59 -10.32
CA ARG A 187 12.84 8.64 -11.13
C ARG A 187 11.34 8.73 -10.77
N ALA A 188 11.04 8.85 -9.48
CA ALA A 188 9.66 9.08 -9.03
C ALA A 188 9.07 10.36 -9.64
N ARG A 189 9.83 11.45 -9.65
CA ARG A 189 9.41 12.71 -10.28
C ARG A 189 9.16 12.53 -11.79
N LYS A 190 10.05 11.83 -12.51
CA LYS A 190 9.87 11.54 -13.94
C LYS A 190 8.56 10.80 -14.19
N VAL A 191 8.24 9.77 -13.39
CA VAL A 191 6.97 9.03 -13.53
C VAL A 191 5.75 9.93 -13.33
N LEU A 192 5.77 10.79 -12.30
CA LEU A 192 4.68 11.75 -12.03
C LEU A 192 4.49 12.71 -13.21
N ASP A 193 5.59 13.27 -13.75
CA ASP A 193 5.55 14.24 -14.83
C ASP A 193 5.07 13.63 -16.16
N GLU A 194 5.50 12.41 -16.48
CA GLU A 194 5.13 11.74 -17.74
C GLU A 194 3.69 11.22 -17.75
N ILE A 195 3.16 10.84 -16.59
CA ILE A 195 1.77 10.37 -16.48
C ILE A 195 0.83 11.56 -16.26
N ALA A 196 1.27 12.58 -15.52
CA ALA A 196 0.57 13.82 -15.27
C ALA A 196 -0.87 13.66 -14.76
N SER A 197 -1.12 12.63 -13.94
CA SER A 197 -2.43 12.33 -13.35
C SER A 197 -2.50 12.74 -11.88
N PRO A 198 -3.57 13.44 -11.44
CA PRO A 198 -3.76 13.74 -10.02
C PRO A 198 -4.01 12.47 -9.19
N ASN A 199 -4.40 11.37 -9.83
CA ASN A 199 -4.63 10.10 -9.16
C ASN A 199 -3.37 9.24 -9.03
N LEU A 200 -2.22 9.69 -9.53
CA LEU A 200 -0.91 9.08 -9.26
C LEU A 200 -0.19 9.88 -8.18
N GLN A 201 0.15 9.23 -7.07
CA GLN A 201 0.85 9.84 -5.95
C GLN A 201 1.98 8.94 -5.44
N ILE A 202 2.72 9.42 -4.44
CA ILE A 202 3.86 8.71 -3.84
C ILE A 202 3.54 8.29 -2.41
N ILE A 203 3.82 7.04 -2.06
CA ILE A 203 4.04 6.63 -0.68
C ILE A 203 5.51 6.95 -0.36
N PHE A 204 5.73 7.84 0.57
CA PHE A 204 7.07 8.24 0.95
C PHE A 204 7.58 7.39 2.11
N ASP A 205 8.47 6.44 1.80
CA ASP A 205 9.24 5.69 2.78
C ASP A 205 10.75 5.99 2.58
N PRO A 206 11.33 6.85 3.42
CA PRO A 206 12.74 7.23 3.26
C PRO A 206 13.69 6.06 3.53
N VAL A 207 13.28 5.06 4.32
CA VAL A 207 14.13 3.89 4.63
C VAL A 207 14.28 3.00 3.39
N ASN A 208 13.22 2.85 2.60
CA ASN A 208 13.25 2.07 1.36
C ASN A 208 14.09 2.70 0.25
N LEU A 209 14.44 3.98 0.40
CA LEU A 209 15.33 4.70 -0.55
C LEU A 209 16.81 4.61 -0.18
N LEU A 210 17.13 4.10 1.01
CA LEU A 210 18.53 3.95 1.43
C LEU A 210 19.17 2.78 0.68
N ASP A 211 20.31 3.07 0.07
CA ASP A 211 21.24 2.05 -0.39
C ASP A 211 22.19 1.71 0.76
N ILE A 212 22.34 0.41 1.03
CA ILE A 212 23.24 -0.08 2.11
C ILE A 212 24.72 0.21 1.78
N SER A 213 25.03 0.59 0.54
CA SER A 213 26.37 0.96 0.09
C SER A 213 26.70 2.46 0.27
N ASN A 214 25.77 3.28 0.77
CA ASN A 214 25.97 4.74 1.01
C ASN A 214 26.06 5.05 2.49
#